data_6de17c8fbb2a34840182530cf8ebd475
#
_entry.id   6de17c8fbb2a34840182530cf8ebd475
#
_cell.length_a   1.000
_cell.length_b   1.000
_cell.length_c   1.000
_cell.angle_alpha   90.00
_cell.angle_beta   90.00
_cell.angle_gamma   90.00
#
_symmetry.space_group_name_H-M   'P 1'
#
loop_
_entity.id
_entity.type
_entity.pdbx_description
1 polymer ?
#
loop_
_entity_poly.entity_id
_entity_poly.type
_entity_poly.pdbx_seq_one_letter_code
_entity_poly.pdbx_strand_id
1 'polypeptide(L)'
;NPVALAAGIETMKILKKENPYPRLAKFAKKIADAMNSKSEKKSQKVHCVNEGGMFTIFFTDKKPLRNSDDIKCCDTAKFAEFFRKMLKKGYYLPPSQFETAFISAVHTEKSIEKFIMDAWL
;
A
#
# COMPACT_ATOMS: atom_id res chain seq x y z
N ASN A 1 13.54 -17.49 22.97
CA ASN A 1 13.97 -18.61 22.14
C ASN A 1 15.26 -18.24 21.39
N PRO A 2 16.39 -18.97 21.63
CA PRO A 2 17.71 -18.65 21.01
C PRO A 2 17.67 -18.67 19.47
N VAL A 3 16.91 -19.59 18.87
CA VAL A 3 16.77 -19.69 17.40
C VAL A 3 16.08 -18.46 16.82
N ALA A 4 15.01 -18.01 17.46
CA ALA A 4 14.30 -16.79 17.03
C ALA A 4 15.19 -15.53 17.18
N LEU A 5 15.98 -15.45 18.26
CA LEU A 5 16.92 -14.35 18.45
C LEU A 5 18.03 -14.37 17.40
N ALA A 6 18.59 -15.54 17.09
CA ALA A 6 19.60 -15.66 16.04
C ALA A 6 19.05 -15.24 14.67
N ALA A 7 17.86 -15.71 14.30
CA ALA A 7 17.20 -15.31 13.06
C ALA A 7 16.92 -13.78 13.02
N GLY A 8 16.47 -13.20 14.14
CA GLY A 8 16.25 -11.76 14.24
C GLY A 8 17.52 -10.95 14.05
N ILE A 9 18.63 -11.37 14.69
CA ILE A 9 19.95 -10.72 14.55
C ILE A 9 20.42 -10.75 13.10
N GLU A 10 20.33 -11.90 12.42
CA GLU A 10 20.73 -12.01 11.02
C GLU A 10 19.82 -11.18 10.09
N THR A 11 18.54 -11.15 10.35
CA THR A 11 17.60 -10.27 9.62
C THR A 11 18.01 -8.81 9.73
N MET A 12 18.34 -8.34 10.93
CA MET A 12 18.78 -6.95 11.14
C MET A 12 20.13 -6.65 10.47
N LYS A 13 21.06 -7.61 10.45
CA LYS A 13 22.34 -7.47 9.72
C LYS A 13 22.11 -7.33 8.22
N ILE A 14 21.23 -8.16 7.64
CA ILE A 14 20.87 -8.11 6.22
C ILE A 14 20.22 -6.76 5.89
N LEU A 15 19.22 -6.33 6.67
CA LEU A 15 18.54 -5.05 6.46
C LEU A 15 19.50 -3.86 6.53
N LYS A 16 20.47 -3.90 7.49
CA LYS A 16 21.51 -2.86 7.60
C LYS A 16 22.45 -2.86 6.40
N LYS A 17 22.84 -4.03 5.90
CA LYS A 17 23.76 -4.19 4.75
C LYS A 17 23.09 -3.78 3.44
N GLU A 18 21.87 -4.26 3.19
CA GLU A 18 21.19 -4.07 1.91
C GLU A 18 20.44 -2.75 1.82
N ASN A 19 20.05 -2.18 2.96
CA ASN A 19 19.27 -0.94 3.07
C ASN A 19 18.14 -0.83 2.04
N PRO A 20 17.11 -1.70 2.08
CA PRO A 20 16.05 -1.70 1.07
C PRO A 20 15.12 -0.48 1.17
N TYR A 21 15.12 0.24 2.29
CA TYR A 21 14.14 1.25 2.65
C TYR A 21 13.94 2.37 1.62
N PRO A 22 15.01 2.98 1.02
CA PRO A 22 14.80 4.01 0.00
C PRO A 22 14.06 3.52 -1.23
N ARG A 23 14.34 2.26 -1.66
CA ARG A 23 13.65 1.63 -2.79
C ARG A 23 12.18 1.35 -2.47
N LEU A 24 11.90 0.83 -1.26
CA LEU A 24 10.53 0.56 -0.82
C LEU A 24 9.71 1.85 -0.71
N ALA A 25 10.29 2.92 -0.18
CA ALA A 25 9.66 4.24 -0.12
C ALA A 25 9.33 4.79 -1.52
N LYS A 26 10.26 4.65 -2.48
CA LYS A 26 10.03 5.01 -3.89
C LYS A 26 8.84 4.24 -4.48
N PHE A 27 8.73 2.95 -4.20
CA PHE A 27 7.64 2.12 -4.68
C PHE A 27 6.28 2.52 -4.09
N ALA A 28 6.22 2.73 -2.76
CA ALA A 28 5.00 3.18 -2.10
C ALA A 28 4.54 4.55 -2.64
N LYS A 29 5.48 5.48 -2.80
CA LYS A 29 5.20 6.78 -3.40
C LYS A 29 4.69 6.65 -4.85
N LYS A 30 5.30 5.80 -5.68
CA LYS A 30 4.87 5.54 -7.06
C LYS A 30 3.41 5.04 -7.11
N ILE A 31 3.04 4.14 -6.18
CA ILE A 31 1.65 3.67 -6.04
C ILE A 31 0.73 4.83 -5.67
N ALA A 32 1.07 5.58 -4.62
CA ALA A 32 0.21 6.65 -4.12
C ALA A 32 0.02 7.76 -5.17
N ASP A 33 1.09 8.20 -5.82
CA ASP A 33 1.03 9.22 -6.88
C ASP A 33 0.15 8.76 -8.05
N ALA A 34 0.31 7.51 -8.49
CA ALA A 34 -0.48 6.94 -9.57
C ALA A 34 -1.96 6.82 -9.21
N MET A 35 -2.26 6.35 -7.99
CA MET A 35 -3.63 6.23 -7.48
C MET A 35 -4.31 7.60 -7.40
N ASN A 36 -3.65 8.58 -6.80
CA ASN A 36 -4.19 9.92 -6.63
C ASN A 36 -4.41 10.63 -7.98
N SER A 37 -3.41 10.61 -8.88
CA SER A 37 -3.52 11.23 -10.20
C SER A 37 -4.65 10.66 -11.05
N LYS A 38 -4.83 9.34 -11.04
CA LYS A 38 -5.92 8.71 -11.78
C LYS A 38 -7.29 8.95 -11.12
N SER A 39 -7.35 9.00 -9.79
CA SER A 39 -8.56 9.35 -9.06
C SER A 39 -9.09 10.73 -9.48
N GLU A 40 -8.19 11.71 -9.58
CA GLU A 40 -8.53 13.08 -10.02
C GLU A 40 -9.04 13.10 -11.46
N LYS A 41 -8.33 12.45 -12.39
CA LYS A 41 -8.70 12.40 -13.81
C LYS A 41 -10.04 11.72 -14.06
N LYS A 42 -10.42 10.74 -13.24
CA LYS A 42 -11.67 9.98 -13.38
C LYS A 42 -12.78 10.47 -12.44
N SER A 43 -12.54 11.53 -11.67
CA SER A 43 -13.47 12.02 -10.64
C SER A 43 -13.90 10.93 -9.65
N GLN A 44 -12.98 10.02 -9.34
CA GLN A 44 -13.22 8.94 -8.40
C GLN A 44 -12.86 9.38 -6.98
N LYS A 45 -13.64 8.92 -6.00
CA LYS A 45 -13.41 9.22 -4.58
C LYS A 45 -12.38 8.25 -3.99
N VAL A 46 -11.11 8.36 -4.43
CA VAL A 46 -10.00 7.54 -3.94
C VAL A 46 -8.86 8.45 -3.50
N HIS A 47 -8.31 8.17 -2.32
CA HIS A 47 -7.13 8.82 -1.79
C HIS A 47 -6.15 7.79 -1.26
N CYS A 48 -4.94 7.77 -1.79
CA CYS A 48 -3.86 6.90 -1.35
C CYS A 48 -2.83 7.72 -0.57
N VAL A 49 -2.53 7.28 0.64
CA VAL A 49 -1.45 7.84 1.47
C VAL A 49 -0.30 6.86 1.55
N ASN A 50 0.91 7.37 1.71
CA ASN A 50 2.09 6.54 1.89
C ASN A 50 3.07 7.15 2.88
N GLU A 51 3.80 6.26 3.59
CA GLU A 51 4.92 6.63 4.44
C GLU A 51 5.97 5.50 4.36
N GLY A 52 7.24 5.84 4.11
CA GLY A 52 8.26 4.83 3.89
C GLY A 52 7.84 3.80 2.85
N GLY A 53 7.99 2.52 3.15
CA GLY A 53 7.57 1.39 2.30
C GLY A 53 6.12 0.94 2.49
N MET A 54 5.27 1.80 3.04
CA MET A 54 3.88 1.51 3.38
C MET A 54 2.93 2.38 2.57
N PHE A 55 1.72 1.87 2.30
CA PHE A 55 0.64 2.66 1.71
C PHE A 55 -0.72 2.19 2.16
N THR A 56 -1.72 3.08 2.12
CA THR A 56 -3.13 2.75 2.39
C THR A 56 -4.02 3.45 1.37
N ILE A 57 -4.99 2.72 0.85
CA ILE A 57 -5.95 3.22 -0.14
C ILE A 57 -7.29 3.45 0.55
N PHE A 58 -7.73 4.69 0.59
CA PHE A 58 -9.02 5.10 1.14
C PHE A 58 -10.00 5.46 0.03
N PHE A 59 -11.23 4.97 0.14
CA PHE A 59 -12.34 5.33 -0.74
C PHE A 59 -13.10 6.51 -0.15
N THR A 60 -12.61 7.72 -0.45
CA THR A 60 -13.14 8.98 0.11
C THR A 60 -12.79 10.15 -0.80
N ASP A 61 -13.58 11.19 -0.78
CA ASP A 61 -13.28 12.51 -1.36
C ASP A 61 -12.63 13.46 -0.34
N LYS A 62 -12.63 13.10 0.94
CA LYS A 62 -12.04 13.92 2.00
C LYS A 62 -10.52 13.97 1.89
N LYS A 63 -9.97 15.17 1.81
CA LYS A 63 -8.52 15.44 1.79
C LYS A 63 -8.23 16.75 2.54
N PRO A 64 -7.20 16.78 3.38
CA PRO A 64 -6.32 15.69 3.81
C PRO A 64 -7.00 14.83 4.89
N LEU A 65 -6.53 13.57 5.02
CA LEU A 65 -6.87 12.69 6.14
C LEU A 65 -5.90 12.96 7.29
N ARG A 66 -6.38 13.45 8.43
CA ARG A 66 -5.53 13.91 9.55
C ARG A 66 -5.65 13.05 10.81
N ASN A 67 -6.77 12.37 10.97
CA ASN A 67 -7.09 11.64 12.20
C ASN A 67 -8.07 10.49 11.92
N SER A 68 -8.36 9.70 12.95
CA SER A 68 -9.26 8.55 12.85
C SER A 68 -10.70 8.92 12.45
N ASP A 69 -11.16 10.13 12.80
CA ASP A 69 -12.53 10.54 12.44
C ASP A 69 -12.67 10.83 10.95
N ASP A 70 -11.59 11.31 10.32
CA ASP A 70 -11.55 11.53 8.88
C ASP A 70 -11.68 10.20 8.10
N ILE A 71 -11.13 9.11 8.61
CA ILE A 71 -11.18 7.81 7.94
C ILE A 71 -12.46 7.01 8.23
N LYS A 72 -13.20 7.31 9.31
CA LYS A 72 -14.48 6.66 9.62
C LYS A 72 -15.55 6.90 8.54
N CYS A 73 -15.43 7.99 7.80
CA CYS A 73 -16.36 8.35 6.73
C CYS A 73 -16.01 7.72 5.36
N CYS A 74 -14.98 6.87 5.29
CA CYS A 74 -14.58 6.21 4.06
C CYS A 74 -15.58 5.11 3.65
N ASP A 75 -15.76 4.94 2.34
CA ASP A 75 -16.66 3.93 1.76
C ASP A 75 -16.05 2.53 1.85
N THR A 76 -16.41 1.81 2.89
CA THR A 76 -15.92 0.43 3.13
C THR A 76 -16.50 -0.58 2.14
N ALA A 77 -17.67 -0.32 1.56
CA ALA A 77 -18.28 -1.20 0.57
C ALA A 77 -17.49 -1.15 -0.75
N LYS A 78 -17.12 0.05 -1.21
CA LYS A 78 -16.25 0.21 -2.39
C LYS A 78 -14.86 -0.38 -2.16
N PHE A 79 -14.29 -0.23 -0.96
CA PHE A 79 -13.04 -0.91 -0.65
C PHE A 79 -13.18 -2.43 -0.75
N ALA A 80 -14.26 -3.01 -0.23
CA ALA A 80 -14.50 -4.45 -0.29
C ALA A 80 -14.64 -4.96 -1.75
N GLU A 81 -15.26 -4.19 -2.64
CA GLU A 81 -15.33 -4.49 -4.08
C GLU A 81 -13.92 -4.47 -4.70
N PHE A 82 -13.17 -3.41 -4.44
CA PHE A 82 -11.79 -3.26 -4.88
C PHE A 82 -10.91 -4.41 -4.39
N PHE A 83 -10.98 -4.74 -3.09
CA PHE A 83 -10.24 -5.85 -2.50
C PHE A 83 -10.52 -7.17 -3.21
N ARG A 84 -11.81 -7.52 -3.40
CA ARG A 84 -12.19 -8.77 -4.08
C ARG A 84 -11.72 -8.80 -5.53
N LYS A 85 -11.75 -7.68 -6.22
CA LYS A 85 -11.23 -7.56 -7.59
C LYS A 85 -9.72 -7.76 -7.64
N MET A 86 -8.98 -7.13 -6.74
CA MET A 86 -7.53 -7.27 -6.66
C MET A 86 -7.13 -8.70 -6.27
N LEU A 87 -7.86 -9.32 -5.35
CA LEU A 87 -7.63 -10.72 -4.97
C LEU A 87 -7.82 -11.68 -6.16
N LYS A 88 -8.87 -11.50 -6.97
CA LYS A 88 -9.08 -12.27 -8.21
C LYS A 88 -7.95 -12.11 -9.24
N LYS A 89 -7.27 -10.96 -9.22
CA LYS A 89 -6.08 -10.69 -10.06
C LYS A 89 -4.76 -11.18 -9.44
N GLY A 90 -4.81 -11.81 -8.27
CA GLY A 90 -3.65 -12.37 -7.57
C GLY A 90 -2.94 -11.40 -6.63
N TYR A 91 -3.57 -10.28 -6.25
CA TYR A 91 -3.03 -9.34 -5.27
C TYR A 91 -3.72 -9.51 -3.93
N TYR A 92 -2.95 -9.94 -2.93
CA TYR A 92 -3.44 -10.05 -1.56
C TYR A 92 -3.12 -8.76 -0.80
N LEU A 93 -4.11 -7.89 -0.70
CA LEU A 93 -4.06 -6.66 0.09
C LEU A 93 -4.61 -6.92 1.50
N PRO A 94 -4.38 -6.03 2.47
CA PRO A 94 -5.10 -6.08 3.74
C PRO A 94 -6.62 -6.10 3.52
N PRO A 95 -7.38 -6.93 4.26
CA PRO A 95 -8.84 -7.07 4.05
C PRO A 95 -9.66 -5.86 4.50
N SER A 96 -9.03 -4.93 5.21
CA SER A 96 -9.64 -3.68 5.68
C SER A 96 -8.86 -2.47 5.17
N GLN A 97 -9.56 -1.41 4.73
CA GLN A 97 -8.90 -0.15 4.36
C GLN A 97 -8.32 0.61 5.57
N PHE A 98 -8.56 0.14 6.79
CA PHE A 98 -7.98 0.68 8.02
C PHE A 98 -6.66 0.00 8.39
N GLU A 99 -6.24 -0.96 7.61
CA GLU A 99 -4.95 -1.63 7.71
C GLU A 99 -3.98 -1.10 6.65
N THR A 100 -2.70 -1.10 7.00
CA THR A 100 -1.65 -0.61 6.12
C THR A 100 -1.06 -1.75 5.29
N ALA A 101 -0.91 -1.54 4.00
CA ALA A 101 -0.19 -2.43 3.11
C ALA A 101 1.31 -2.16 3.16
N PHE A 102 2.11 -3.22 3.20
CA PHE A 102 3.57 -3.16 3.23
C PHE A 102 4.17 -3.67 1.93
N ILE A 103 5.15 -2.94 1.42
CA ILE A 103 5.94 -3.38 0.28
C ILE A 103 7.14 -4.18 0.78
N SER A 104 7.29 -5.39 0.26
CA SER A 104 8.40 -6.27 0.59
C SER A 104 9.62 -6.01 -0.31
N ALA A 105 10.82 -6.33 0.19
CA ALA A 105 12.07 -6.24 -0.55
C ALA A 105 12.13 -7.14 -1.80
N VAL A 106 11.26 -8.16 -1.90
CA VAL A 106 11.17 -9.02 -3.08
C VAL A 106 10.29 -8.44 -4.20
N HIS A 107 9.51 -7.38 -3.92
CA HIS A 107 8.77 -6.71 -4.99
C HIS A 107 9.72 -6.01 -5.95
N THR A 108 9.43 -6.18 -7.25
CA THR A 108 10.16 -5.56 -8.35
C THR A 108 9.41 -4.35 -8.90
N GLU A 109 10.10 -3.48 -9.62
CA GLU A 109 9.45 -2.36 -10.31
C GLU A 109 8.33 -2.84 -11.24
N LYS A 110 8.58 -3.92 -11.99
CA LYS A 110 7.59 -4.55 -12.88
C LYS A 110 6.33 -4.99 -12.12
N SER A 111 6.48 -5.57 -10.91
CA SER A 111 5.33 -5.97 -10.10
C SER A 111 4.52 -4.78 -9.59
N ILE A 112 5.19 -3.68 -9.24
CA ILE A 112 4.54 -2.43 -8.82
C ILE A 112 3.79 -1.78 -9.99
N GLU A 113 4.39 -1.73 -11.17
CA GLU A 113 3.74 -1.20 -12.38
C GLU A 113 2.51 -2.02 -12.76
N LYS A 114 2.64 -3.34 -12.72
CA LYS A 114 1.51 -4.24 -12.97
C LYS A 114 0.39 -4.02 -11.96
N PHE A 115 0.71 -3.90 -10.66
CA PHE A 115 -0.28 -3.55 -9.63
C PHE A 115 -1.00 -2.24 -9.95
N ILE A 116 -0.26 -1.19 -10.29
CA ILE A 116 -0.81 0.13 -10.65
C ILE A 116 -1.74 0.03 -11.86
N MET A 117 -1.40 -0.75 -12.87
CA MET A 117 -2.27 -0.97 -14.05
C MET A 117 -3.54 -1.72 -13.68
N ASP A 118 -3.43 -2.76 -12.87
CA ASP A 118 -4.53 -3.64 -12.50
C ASP A 118 -5.47 -3.04 -11.44
N ALA A 119 -4.98 -2.11 -10.62
CA ALA A 119 -5.74 -1.49 -9.54
C ALA A 119 -6.87 -0.57 -10.02
N TRP A 120 -6.90 -0.22 -11.32
CA TRP A 120 -7.94 0.67 -11.84
C TRP A 120 -9.19 -0.07 -12.31
N LEU A 121 -10.29 0.46 -11.84
CA LEU A 121 -11.66 0.03 -12.15
C LEU A 121 -12.11 0.59 -13.49
#